data_38b91bc169d8c3969d6b098547d429c1
#
_entry.id   38b91bc169d8c3969d6b098547d429c1
#
_cell.length_a   1.000
_cell.length_b   1.000
_cell.length_c   1.000
_cell.angle_alpha   90.00
_cell.angle_beta   90.00
_cell.angle_gamma   90.00
#
_symmetry.space_group_name_H-M   'P 1'
#
loop_
_entity.id
_entity.type
_entity.pdbx_description
1 polymer ?
#
loop_
_entity_poly.entity_id
_entity_poly.type
_entity_poly.pdbx_seq_one_letter_code
_entity_poly.pdbx_strand_id
1 'polypeptide(L)'
;VENSGGAGEFRGGMGLRRVLTPVDHECVFNGAGERFRYQPWGLFGGEAGASGQFQIEDADGIRRLDDKPNEVEVKLGTRITVETPGAGGYGKPAERNAEAVKRDQESGKYSPEFIKENYPTTNFGEQ
;
A
#
# COMPACT_ATOMS: atom_id res chain seq x y z
N VAL A 1 0.13 0.17 4.91
CA VAL A 1 -0.73 0.95 3.97
C VAL A 1 -2.06 0.23 3.81
N GLU A 2 -3.13 0.89 4.23
CA GLU A 2 -4.49 0.37 4.10
C GLU A 2 -4.84 0.05 2.64
N ASN A 3 -5.57 -1.03 2.42
CA ASN A 3 -6.02 -1.50 1.11
C ASN A 3 -4.90 -1.86 0.11
N SER A 4 -3.67 -2.03 0.56
CA SER A 4 -2.54 -2.27 -0.34
C SER A 4 -2.34 -3.74 -0.71
N GLY A 5 -2.73 -4.68 0.13
CA GLY A 5 -2.66 -6.11 -0.20
C GLY A 5 -3.81 -6.53 -1.12
N GLY A 6 -3.50 -7.24 -2.19
CA GLY A 6 -4.49 -7.76 -3.13
C GLY A 6 -5.45 -8.74 -2.46
N ALA A 7 -6.75 -8.63 -2.79
CA ALA A 7 -7.77 -9.55 -2.28
C ALA A 7 -7.57 -10.96 -2.81
N GLY A 8 -7.91 -11.96 -2.02
CA GLY A 8 -7.80 -13.37 -2.38
C GLY A 8 -8.30 -14.26 -1.26
N GLU A 9 -8.38 -15.55 -1.50
CA GLU A 9 -8.54 -16.55 -0.43
C GLU A 9 -7.44 -16.34 0.61
N PHE A 10 -6.21 -16.17 0.12
CA PHE A 10 -5.06 -15.70 0.87
C PHE A 10 -4.72 -14.30 0.35
N ARG A 11 -4.94 -13.28 1.19
CA ARG A 11 -4.65 -11.91 0.78
C ARG A 11 -3.15 -11.67 0.63
N GLY A 12 -2.80 -10.73 -0.22
CA GLY A 12 -1.43 -10.24 -0.32
C GLY A 12 -0.97 -9.55 0.96
N GLY A 13 0.34 -9.53 1.18
CA GLY A 13 0.96 -8.74 2.24
C GLY A 13 0.69 -7.24 2.04
N MET A 14 0.58 -6.51 3.15
CA MET A 14 0.34 -5.07 3.11
C MET A 14 1.65 -4.32 2.83
N GLY A 15 1.56 -3.23 2.08
CA GLY A 15 2.65 -2.29 1.94
C GLY A 15 2.94 -1.54 3.24
N LEU A 16 4.15 -1.05 3.36
CA LEU A 16 4.60 -0.26 4.50
C LEU A 16 4.76 1.20 4.10
N ARG A 17 4.50 2.09 5.04
CA ARG A 17 4.78 3.52 4.89
C ARG A 17 5.91 3.92 5.82
N ARG A 18 6.93 4.58 5.26
CA ARG A 18 8.02 5.16 6.02
C ARG A 18 8.14 6.64 5.68
N VAL A 19 8.21 7.47 6.69
CA VAL A 19 8.43 8.91 6.54
C VAL A 19 9.80 9.26 7.06
N LEU A 20 10.59 9.93 6.24
CA LEU A 20 11.97 10.34 6.54
C LEU A 20 12.07 11.86 6.52
N THR A 21 12.71 12.42 7.53
CA THR A 21 12.95 13.86 7.65
C THR A 21 14.41 14.07 8.07
N PRO A 22 15.18 14.91 7.36
CA PRO A 22 16.53 15.24 7.81
C PRO A 22 16.49 16.11 9.08
N VAL A 23 17.39 15.85 10.01
CA VAL A 23 17.54 16.59 11.28
C VAL A 23 18.90 17.24 11.30
N ASP A 24 18.91 18.58 11.43
CA ASP A 24 20.13 19.39 11.50
C ASP A 24 21.08 19.26 10.28
N HIS A 25 20.57 18.79 9.14
CA HIS A 25 21.32 18.73 7.89
C HIS A 25 20.38 18.70 6.69
N GLU A 26 20.94 18.93 5.54
CA GLU A 26 20.29 18.70 4.24
C GLU A 26 20.89 17.46 3.59
N CYS A 27 20.13 16.79 2.74
CA CYS A 27 20.57 15.60 2.06
C CYS A 27 20.00 15.50 0.65
N VAL A 28 20.37 14.44 -0.04
CA VAL A 28 19.88 14.10 -1.36
C VAL A 28 19.20 12.75 -1.27
N PHE A 29 18.04 12.65 -1.87
CA PHE A 29 17.28 11.40 -1.94
C PHE A 29 17.44 10.77 -3.33
N ASN A 30 17.82 9.50 -3.33
CA ASN A 30 17.81 8.63 -4.49
C ASN A 30 16.96 7.41 -4.15
N GLY A 31 16.15 6.95 -5.09
CA GLY A 31 15.30 5.80 -4.90
C GLY A 31 15.20 4.94 -6.16
N ALA A 32 14.82 3.70 -5.98
CA ALA A 32 14.50 2.79 -7.05
C ALA A 32 13.30 1.95 -6.63
N GLY A 33 12.12 2.29 -7.13
CA GLY A 33 10.88 1.61 -6.84
C GLY A 33 10.57 0.54 -7.86
N GLU A 34 10.46 -0.70 -7.41
CA GLU A 34 9.92 -1.80 -8.21
C GLU A 34 8.43 -1.97 -7.90
N ARG A 35 7.64 -2.31 -8.91
CA ARG A 35 6.17 -2.36 -8.79
C ARG A 35 5.54 -1.02 -8.38
N PHE A 36 6.17 0.08 -8.74
CA PHE A 36 5.63 1.42 -8.54
C PHE A 36 4.80 1.89 -9.75
N ARG A 37 5.16 1.43 -10.94
CA ARG A 37 4.42 1.69 -12.17
C ARG A 37 3.39 0.62 -12.49
N TYR A 38 3.76 -0.63 -12.28
CA TYR A 38 2.92 -1.79 -12.53
C TYR A 38 2.57 -2.50 -11.22
N GLN A 39 1.28 -2.74 -10.98
CA GLN A 39 0.81 -3.41 -9.79
C GLN A 39 1.35 -4.85 -9.68
N PRO A 40 1.68 -5.32 -8.48
CA PRO A 40 1.90 -6.75 -8.25
C PRO A 40 0.63 -7.54 -8.58
N TRP A 41 0.72 -8.47 -9.51
CA TRP A 41 -0.45 -9.24 -9.93
C TRP A 41 -0.85 -10.32 -8.92
N GLY A 42 -2.12 -10.69 -8.94
CA GLY A 42 -2.63 -11.83 -8.19
C GLY A 42 -2.48 -13.14 -8.96
N LEU A 43 -2.69 -14.25 -8.27
CA LEU A 43 -2.63 -15.61 -8.83
C LEU A 43 -3.93 -16.37 -8.53
N PHE A 44 -4.31 -17.25 -9.44
CA PHE A 44 -5.45 -18.17 -9.28
C PHE A 44 -6.75 -17.50 -8.84
N GLY A 45 -7.05 -16.34 -9.42
CA GLY A 45 -8.24 -15.57 -9.10
C GLY A 45 -8.04 -14.51 -8.01
N GLY A 46 -6.85 -14.38 -7.48
CA GLY A 46 -6.48 -13.28 -6.58
C GLY A 46 -6.33 -11.96 -7.32
N GLU A 47 -6.57 -10.87 -6.62
CA GLU A 47 -6.50 -9.51 -7.16
C GLU A 47 -5.09 -8.92 -7.01
N ALA A 48 -4.80 -7.90 -7.81
CA ALA A 48 -3.53 -7.19 -7.74
C ALA A 48 -3.39 -6.43 -6.42
N GLY A 49 -2.17 -6.33 -5.91
CA GLY A 49 -1.82 -5.42 -4.83
C GLY A 49 -1.66 -3.99 -5.33
N ALA A 50 -1.62 -3.02 -4.41
CA ALA A 50 -1.38 -1.63 -4.75
C ALA A 50 0.07 -1.39 -5.16
N SER A 51 0.28 -0.46 -6.08
CA SER A 51 1.62 0.03 -6.44
C SER A 51 2.25 0.80 -5.30
N GLY A 52 3.58 0.78 -5.21
CA GLY A 52 4.33 1.66 -4.33
C GLY A 52 4.41 3.09 -4.86
N GLN A 53 4.89 3.99 -4.02
CA GLN A 53 5.13 5.39 -4.42
C GLN A 53 6.16 6.07 -3.54
N PHE A 54 6.81 7.08 -4.11
CA PHE A 54 7.58 8.07 -3.37
C PHE A 54 6.84 9.40 -3.40
N GLN A 55 6.80 10.09 -2.27
CA GLN A 55 6.25 11.45 -2.15
C GLN A 55 7.26 12.36 -1.46
N ILE A 56 7.23 13.63 -1.84
CA ILE A 56 7.94 14.69 -1.14
C ILE A 56 6.93 15.73 -0.64
N GLU A 57 7.09 16.17 0.60
CA GLU A 57 6.34 17.27 1.18
C GLU A 57 7.31 18.36 1.61
N ASP A 58 7.21 19.52 0.99
CA ASP A 58 8.04 20.70 1.25
C ASP A 58 7.18 21.98 1.26
N ALA A 59 7.83 23.14 1.20
CA ALA A 59 7.14 24.43 1.17
C ALA A 59 6.19 24.59 -0.02
N ASP A 60 6.44 23.88 -1.13
CA ASP A 60 5.61 23.90 -2.34
C ASP A 60 4.43 22.92 -2.29
N GLY A 61 4.30 22.15 -1.20
CA GLY A 61 3.23 21.19 -0.98
C GLY A 61 3.65 19.73 -1.10
N ILE A 62 2.68 18.85 -1.26
CA ILE A 62 2.88 17.42 -1.40
C ILE A 62 2.83 17.07 -2.89
N ARG A 63 3.84 16.35 -3.37
CA ARG A 63 3.85 15.84 -4.74
C ARG A 63 4.47 14.46 -4.82
N ARG A 64 4.00 13.67 -5.77
CA ARG A 64 4.56 12.36 -6.07
C ARG A 64 5.87 12.54 -6.85
N LEU A 65 6.89 11.78 -6.46
CA LEU A 65 8.13 11.67 -7.21
C LEU A 65 8.03 10.56 -8.26
N ASP A 66 8.96 10.55 -9.20
CA ASP A 66 9.15 9.44 -10.14
C ASP A 66 9.41 8.13 -9.38
N ASP A 67 9.25 7.01 -10.03
CA ASP A 67 9.54 5.67 -9.46
C ASP A 67 11.05 5.40 -9.29
N LYS A 68 11.89 6.19 -9.95
CA LYS A 68 13.36 6.16 -9.80
C LYS A 68 13.92 7.58 -9.63
N PRO A 69 13.57 8.25 -8.52
CA PRO A 69 14.02 9.62 -8.30
C PRO A 69 15.53 9.64 -8.08
N ASN A 70 16.17 10.63 -8.69
CA ASN A 70 17.61 10.79 -8.64
C ASN A 70 17.99 12.21 -8.19
N GLU A 71 18.89 12.30 -7.24
CA GLU A 71 19.43 13.57 -6.73
C GLU A 71 18.36 14.59 -6.33
N VAL A 72 17.30 14.12 -5.69
CA VAL A 72 16.24 15.00 -5.16
C VAL A 72 16.75 15.70 -3.91
N GLU A 73 16.82 17.02 -3.94
CA GLU A 73 17.23 17.80 -2.77
C GLU A 73 16.19 17.71 -1.65
N VAL A 74 16.66 17.36 -0.45
CA VAL A 74 15.83 17.26 0.76
C VAL A 74 16.38 18.27 1.77
N LYS A 75 15.70 19.41 1.86
CA LYS A 75 16.05 20.51 2.77
C LYS A 75 15.46 20.29 4.16
N LEU A 76 15.92 21.06 5.12
CA LEU A 76 15.29 21.08 6.45
C LEU A 76 13.78 21.34 6.35
N GLY A 77 12.99 20.59 7.13
CA GLY A 77 11.53 20.68 7.09
C GLY A 77 10.85 19.92 5.97
N THR A 78 11.63 19.31 5.08
CA THR A 78 11.11 18.44 4.01
C THR A 78 10.89 17.03 4.53
N ARG A 79 9.83 16.37 4.07
CA ARG A 79 9.57 14.95 4.35
C ARG A 79 9.58 14.14 3.06
N ILE A 80 10.23 13.01 3.09
CA ILE A 80 10.12 11.98 2.05
C ILE A 80 9.27 10.85 2.60
N THR A 81 8.21 10.51 1.90
CA THR A 81 7.37 9.35 2.22
C THR A 81 7.63 8.24 1.22
N VAL A 82 7.96 7.08 1.72
CA VAL A 82 8.13 5.85 0.95
C VAL A 82 6.97 4.93 1.29
N GLU A 83 6.16 4.58 0.31
CA GLU A 83 5.16 3.53 0.44
C GLU A 83 5.58 2.35 -0.43
N THR A 84 5.84 1.21 0.19
CA THR A 84 6.14 0.00 -0.56
C THR A 84 4.85 -0.56 -1.19
N PRO A 85 4.93 -1.27 -2.31
CA PRO A 85 3.75 -1.93 -2.87
C PRO A 85 3.20 -2.99 -1.92
N GLY A 86 1.91 -3.26 -2.04
CA GLY A 86 1.33 -4.48 -1.49
C GLY A 86 1.67 -5.68 -2.35
N ALA A 87 1.42 -6.89 -1.86
CA ALA A 87 1.54 -8.10 -2.66
C ALA A 87 0.21 -8.45 -3.33
N GLY A 88 0.25 -9.20 -4.42
CA GLY A 88 -0.95 -9.76 -5.05
C GLY A 88 -1.61 -10.83 -4.18
N GLY A 89 -2.93 -10.97 -4.28
CA GLY A 89 -3.68 -12.03 -3.62
C GLY A 89 -3.53 -13.38 -4.31
N TYR A 90 -3.83 -14.44 -3.59
CA TYR A 90 -3.82 -15.81 -4.10
C TYR A 90 -5.18 -16.47 -3.89
N GLY A 91 -5.72 -17.04 -4.94
CA GLY A 91 -7.03 -17.69 -4.90
C GLY A 91 -8.19 -16.68 -4.90
N LYS A 92 -9.40 -17.19 -5.02
CA LYS A 92 -10.60 -16.34 -5.15
C LYS A 92 -10.95 -15.67 -3.83
N PRO A 93 -11.19 -14.35 -3.82
CA PRO A 93 -11.60 -13.63 -2.61
C PRO A 93 -12.84 -14.23 -1.91
N ALA A 94 -13.79 -14.74 -2.69
CA ALA A 94 -15.01 -15.36 -2.14
C ALA A 94 -14.75 -16.60 -1.27
N GLU A 95 -13.59 -17.23 -1.43
CA GLU A 95 -13.20 -18.41 -0.66
C GLU A 95 -12.46 -18.07 0.65
N ARG A 96 -12.18 -16.78 0.90
CA ARG A 96 -11.51 -16.36 2.11
C ARG A 96 -12.40 -16.58 3.34
N ASN A 97 -11.80 -17.10 4.38
CA ASN A 97 -12.46 -17.31 5.67
C ASN A 97 -13.01 -15.97 6.22
N ALA A 98 -14.29 -15.95 6.59
CA ALA A 98 -14.98 -14.74 7.06
C ALA A 98 -14.32 -14.12 8.30
N GLU A 99 -13.85 -14.93 9.24
CA GLU A 99 -13.13 -14.45 10.42
C GLU A 99 -11.80 -13.76 10.05
N ALA A 100 -11.13 -14.22 8.99
CA ALA A 100 -9.92 -13.58 8.49
C ALA A 100 -10.24 -12.21 7.87
N VAL A 101 -11.32 -12.09 7.10
CA VAL A 101 -11.78 -10.81 6.54
C VAL A 101 -12.13 -9.83 7.66
N LYS A 102 -12.85 -10.30 8.69
CA LYS A 102 -13.19 -9.50 9.85
C LYS A 102 -11.96 -8.97 10.58
N ARG A 103 -10.98 -9.84 10.83
CA ARG A 103 -9.71 -9.42 11.45
C ARG A 103 -8.94 -8.41 10.61
N ASP A 104 -8.98 -8.52 9.29
CA ASP A 104 -8.35 -7.56 8.39
C ASP A 104 -9.01 -6.19 8.50
N GLN A 105 -10.32 -6.13 8.62
CA GLN A 105 -11.06 -4.88 8.85
C GLN A 105 -10.74 -4.28 10.23
N GLU A 106 -10.84 -5.09 11.28
CA GLU A 106 -10.62 -4.64 12.66
C GLU A 106 -9.19 -4.13 12.88
N SER A 107 -8.22 -4.71 12.20
CA SER A 107 -6.82 -4.30 12.28
C SER A 107 -6.44 -3.14 11.35
N GLY A 108 -7.41 -2.58 10.61
CA GLY A 108 -7.18 -1.45 9.70
C GLY A 108 -6.40 -1.81 8.43
N LYS A 109 -6.32 -3.08 8.08
CA LYS A 109 -5.69 -3.52 6.83
C LYS A 109 -6.57 -3.23 5.63
N TYR A 110 -7.87 -3.45 5.77
CA TYR A 110 -8.88 -3.18 4.75
C TYR A 110 -9.98 -2.28 5.29
N SER A 111 -10.34 -1.27 4.50
CA SER A 111 -11.48 -0.42 4.80
C SER A 111 -12.80 -1.17 4.56
N PRO A 112 -13.90 -0.73 5.19
CA PRO A 112 -15.22 -1.31 4.93
C PRO A 112 -15.61 -1.27 3.45
N GLU A 113 -15.25 -0.20 2.74
CA GLU A 113 -15.50 -0.03 1.31
C GLU A 113 -14.74 -1.06 0.48
N PHE A 114 -13.47 -1.27 0.78
CA PHE A 114 -12.64 -2.28 0.12
C PHE A 114 -13.24 -3.69 0.30
N ILE A 115 -13.67 -4.01 1.51
CA ILE A 115 -14.30 -5.31 1.80
C ILE A 115 -15.59 -5.47 1.03
N LYS A 116 -16.42 -4.44 0.97
CA LYS A 116 -17.67 -4.46 0.21
C LYS A 116 -17.44 -4.71 -1.28
N GLU A 117 -16.38 -4.13 -1.85
CA GLU A 117 -16.03 -4.31 -3.25
C GLU A 117 -15.42 -5.69 -3.54
N ASN A 118 -14.51 -6.14 -2.70
CA ASN A 118 -13.66 -7.31 -2.98
C ASN A 118 -14.13 -8.59 -2.30
N TYR A 119 -14.89 -8.49 -1.21
CA TYR A 119 -15.43 -9.61 -0.46
C TYR A 119 -16.94 -9.48 -0.23
N PRO A 120 -17.75 -9.24 -1.30
CA PRO A 120 -19.17 -8.91 -1.15
C PRO A 120 -20.01 -10.05 -0.60
N THR A 121 -19.54 -11.29 -0.71
CA THR A 121 -20.24 -12.49 -0.24
C THR A 121 -19.84 -12.89 1.19
N THR A 122 -18.95 -12.15 1.82
CA THR A 122 -18.53 -12.44 3.20
C THR A 122 -19.67 -12.13 4.15
N ASN A 123 -20.17 -13.16 4.80
CA ASN A 123 -21.19 -13.03 5.84
C ASN A 123 -20.51 -12.94 7.19
N PHE A 124 -20.58 -11.77 7.84
CA PHE A 124 -19.98 -11.54 9.15
C PHE A 124 -20.80 -12.13 10.31
N GLY A 125 -21.87 -12.85 10.02
CA GLY A 125 -22.82 -13.31 11.03
C GLY A 125 -23.55 -12.11 11.66
N GLU A 126 -24.86 -12.16 11.73
CA GLU A 126 -25.61 -11.21 12.53
C GLU A 126 -25.30 -11.49 14.01
N GLN A 127 -24.78 -10.47 14.69
CA GLN A 127 -24.72 -10.49 16.14
C GLN A 127 -26.00 -9.90 16.70
#